data_da307dc77aa39ba9313245cb9dff5452
#
_entry.id   da307dc77aa39ba9313245cb9dff5452
#
_cell.length_a   1.000
_cell.length_b   1.000
_cell.length_c   1.000
_cell.angle_alpha   90.00
_cell.angle_beta   90.00
_cell.angle_gamma   90.00
#
_symmetry.space_group_name_H-M   'P 1'
#
loop_
_entity.id
_entity.type
_entity.pdbx_description
1 polymer ?
#
loop_
_entity_poly.entity_id
_entity_poly.type
_entity_poly.pdbx_seq_one_letter_code
_entity_poly.pdbx_strand_id
1 'polypeptide(L)'
;MSNSVTIPSVSPNSKKHQLASVDTSDFSFIKKLIWCYFLLLLFEGALRKWFLPGLSQGLLIIRDPIVIWIYYLCYAQRLFPTNNKYLQKCFVWVIIAVILSFIINNAHPFTIAYGARTNLLHFPLIFIMARVLSWHDVINFGKAFLILALPMTWVVAQQFQADAQDIINTAAGGTGSQLETSGGKVRASGTFTFVSGIVFYYCFAVAYIIYGFLVKETF
;
A
#
# COMPACT_ATOMS: atom_id res chain seq x y z
N MET A 1 61.50 43.85 1.17
CA MET A 1 60.41 43.75 2.18
C MET A 1 59.28 42.95 1.56
N SER A 2 59.24 41.66 1.90
CA SER A 2 58.26 40.73 1.36
C SER A 2 57.21 40.46 2.47
N ASN A 3 55.99 40.97 2.28
CA ASN A 3 54.90 40.72 3.20
C ASN A 3 54.25 39.37 2.81
N SER A 4 54.54 38.35 3.59
CA SER A 4 53.82 37.07 3.55
C SER A 4 52.44 37.23 4.21
N VAL A 5 51.38 37.19 3.42
CA VAL A 5 50.01 37.10 3.85
C VAL A 5 49.74 35.66 4.32
N THR A 6 49.63 35.47 5.65
CA THR A 6 49.21 34.22 6.27
C THR A 6 47.69 34.10 6.12
N ILE A 7 47.25 33.13 5.29
CA ILE A 7 45.83 32.75 5.18
C ILE A 7 45.51 31.87 6.43
N PRO A 8 44.52 32.24 7.25
CA PRO A 8 44.12 31.38 8.38
C PRO A 8 43.49 30.07 7.83
N SER A 9 44.05 28.94 8.25
CA SER A 9 43.50 27.61 7.98
C SER A 9 42.15 27.48 8.69
N VAL A 10 41.08 27.56 7.93
CA VAL A 10 39.76 27.21 8.44
C VAL A 10 39.75 25.69 8.63
N SER A 11 39.82 25.26 9.89
CA SER A 11 39.58 23.90 10.31
C SER A 11 38.15 23.50 9.82
N PRO A 12 37.99 22.42 9.04
CA PRO A 12 36.69 21.91 8.72
C PRO A 12 36.11 21.24 9.96
N ASN A 13 35.51 22.05 10.82
CA ASN A 13 34.67 21.55 11.90
C ASN A 13 33.47 20.88 11.25
N SER A 14 33.66 19.64 10.84
CA SER A 14 32.61 18.75 10.39
C SER A 14 31.65 18.60 11.55
N LYS A 15 30.60 19.41 11.56
CA LYS A 15 29.35 19.06 12.18
C LYS A 15 28.84 17.82 11.45
N LYS A 16 29.48 16.68 11.72
CA LYS A 16 28.80 15.39 11.62
C LYS A 16 27.56 15.57 12.50
N HIS A 17 26.44 15.87 11.88
CA HIS A 17 25.17 15.61 12.48
C HIS A 17 25.27 14.17 13.00
N GLN A 18 25.40 14.03 14.30
CA GLN A 18 25.03 12.80 14.97
C GLN A 18 23.54 12.61 14.65
N LEU A 19 23.29 11.96 13.53
CA LEU A 19 22.06 11.21 13.36
C LEU A 19 22.08 10.28 14.57
N ALA A 20 21.27 10.61 15.58
CA ALA A 20 21.02 9.74 16.69
C ALA A 20 20.89 8.34 16.10
N SER A 21 21.65 7.39 16.62
CA SER A 21 21.62 6.01 16.18
C SER A 21 20.18 5.51 16.32
N VAL A 22 19.43 5.67 15.24
CA VAL A 22 18.09 5.09 15.14
C VAL A 22 18.33 3.59 15.23
N ASP A 23 17.75 2.96 16.23
CA ASP A 23 17.94 1.56 16.51
C ASP A 23 17.57 0.77 15.26
N THR A 24 18.55 0.12 14.63
CA THR A 24 18.35 -0.59 13.35
C THR A 24 17.37 -1.76 13.50
N SER A 25 17.11 -2.22 14.71
CA SER A 25 16.12 -3.24 15.03
C SER A 25 14.70 -2.77 14.77
N ASP A 26 14.39 -1.52 15.11
CA ASP A 26 13.07 -0.92 14.94
C ASP A 26 12.71 -0.71 13.46
N PHE A 27 13.69 -0.34 12.62
CA PHE A 27 13.47 -0.29 11.17
C PHE A 27 13.16 -1.67 10.58
N SER A 28 13.83 -2.72 11.05
CA SER A 28 13.56 -4.08 10.61
C SER A 28 12.13 -4.49 10.95
N PHE A 29 11.63 -4.10 12.14
CA PHE A 29 10.27 -4.42 12.55
C PHE A 29 9.23 -3.66 11.73
N ILE A 30 9.42 -2.35 11.48
CA ILE A 30 8.55 -1.56 10.61
C ILE A 30 8.49 -2.15 9.20
N LYS A 31 9.61 -2.57 8.63
CA LYS A 31 9.66 -3.26 7.33
C LYS A 31 8.84 -4.55 7.32
N LYS A 32 8.91 -5.35 8.39
CA LYS A 32 8.09 -6.57 8.53
C LYS A 32 6.59 -6.25 8.57
N LEU A 33 6.19 -5.18 9.28
CA LEU A 33 4.80 -4.73 9.28
C LEU A 33 4.34 -4.25 7.90
N ILE A 34 5.20 -3.55 7.14
CA ILE A 34 4.91 -3.14 5.77
C ILE A 34 4.73 -4.39 4.87
N TRP A 35 5.58 -5.41 5.02
CA TRP A 35 5.40 -6.68 4.33
C TRP A 35 4.09 -7.39 4.69
N CYS A 36 3.74 -7.42 5.98
CA CYS A 36 2.47 -7.96 6.44
C CYS A 36 1.28 -7.21 5.83
N TYR A 37 1.32 -5.87 5.85
CA TYR A 37 0.32 -5.02 5.19
C TYR A 37 0.20 -5.33 3.70
N PHE A 38 1.32 -5.48 2.99
CA PHE A 38 1.37 -5.82 1.58
C PHE A 38 0.72 -7.19 1.29
N LEU A 39 1.06 -8.21 2.05
CA LEU A 39 0.47 -9.53 1.88
C LEU A 39 -1.04 -9.52 2.17
N LEU A 40 -1.47 -8.82 3.21
CA LEU A 40 -2.88 -8.63 3.48
C LEU A 40 -3.60 -7.88 2.35
N LEU A 41 -2.96 -6.86 1.75
CA LEU A 41 -3.52 -6.15 0.61
C LEU A 41 -3.80 -7.09 -0.57
N LEU A 42 -2.91 -8.06 -0.83
CA LEU A 42 -3.06 -9.01 -1.93
C LEU A 42 -4.08 -10.13 -1.62
N PHE A 43 -4.14 -10.60 -0.38
CA PHE A 43 -4.90 -11.79 -0.02
C PHE A 43 -6.18 -11.52 0.78
N GLU A 44 -6.41 -10.28 1.24
CA GLU A 44 -7.65 -9.91 1.98
C GLU A 44 -8.91 -10.33 1.21
N GLY A 45 -8.94 -10.08 -0.10
CA GLY A 45 -10.08 -10.45 -0.91
C GLY A 45 -10.31 -11.97 -0.98
N ALA A 46 -9.25 -12.77 -1.05
CA ALA A 46 -9.32 -14.23 -0.99
C ALA A 46 -9.86 -14.72 0.36
N LEU A 47 -9.36 -14.13 1.46
CA LEU A 47 -9.87 -14.43 2.80
C LEU A 47 -11.37 -14.16 2.91
N ARG A 48 -11.84 -13.04 2.37
CA ARG A 48 -13.25 -12.63 2.43
C ARG A 48 -14.17 -13.41 1.50
N LYS A 49 -13.63 -13.95 0.40
CA LYS A 49 -14.40 -14.73 -0.57
C LYS A 49 -14.49 -16.20 -0.19
N TRP A 50 -13.35 -16.82 0.09
CA TRP A 50 -13.23 -18.28 0.14
C TRP A 50 -12.98 -18.83 1.53
N PHE A 51 -12.17 -18.15 2.35
CA PHE A 51 -11.74 -18.72 3.63
C PHE A 51 -12.64 -18.30 4.82
N LEU A 52 -13.00 -17.03 4.87
CA LEU A 52 -13.72 -16.44 6.01
C LEU A 52 -14.87 -15.52 5.55
N PRO A 53 -15.82 -16.03 4.72
CA PRO A 53 -16.92 -15.19 4.21
C PRO A 53 -17.78 -14.58 5.31
N GLY A 54 -18.01 -15.31 6.41
CA GLY A 54 -18.77 -14.83 7.58
C GLY A 54 -18.13 -13.66 8.32
N LEU A 55 -16.80 -13.47 8.19
CA LEU A 55 -16.06 -12.35 8.78
C LEU A 55 -15.74 -11.24 7.77
N SER A 56 -16.36 -11.26 6.60
CA SER A 56 -16.04 -10.34 5.49
C SER A 56 -16.09 -8.86 5.89
N GLN A 57 -17.01 -8.45 6.74
CA GLN A 57 -17.11 -7.07 7.24
C GLN A 57 -15.94 -6.71 8.17
N GLY A 58 -15.57 -7.60 9.08
CA GLY A 58 -14.42 -7.41 9.98
C GLY A 58 -13.08 -7.38 9.22
N LEU A 59 -12.95 -8.21 8.19
CA LEU A 59 -11.75 -8.27 7.35
C LEU A 59 -11.51 -7.00 6.52
N LEU A 60 -12.53 -6.16 6.30
CA LEU A 60 -12.37 -4.83 5.71
C LEU A 60 -11.42 -3.93 6.51
N ILE A 61 -11.34 -4.15 7.80
CA ILE A 61 -10.60 -3.30 8.75
C ILE A 61 -9.29 -3.98 9.20
N ILE A 62 -9.03 -5.21 8.74
CA ILE A 62 -7.89 -6.01 9.24
C ILE A 62 -6.53 -5.34 9.03
N ARG A 63 -6.40 -4.46 8.04
CA ARG A 63 -5.16 -3.72 7.75
C ARG A 63 -4.97 -2.50 8.64
N ASP A 64 -6.03 -1.94 9.21
CA ASP A 64 -5.99 -0.70 9.98
C ASP A 64 -5.11 -0.81 11.24
N PRO A 65 -5.22 -1.86 12.06
CA PRO A 65 -4.36 -2.02 13.22
C PRO A 65 -2.87 -2.01 12.86
N ILE A 66 -2.51 -2.61 11.71
CA ILE A 66 -1.12 -2.65 11.25
C ILE A 66 -0.65 -1.25 10.87
N VAL A 67 -1.47 -0.48 10.16
CA VAL A 67 -1.14 0.89 9.78
C VAL A 67 -1.00 1.79 11.00
N ILE A 68 -1.93 1.68 11.96
CA ILE A 68 -1.88 2.42 13.22
C ILE A 68 -0.59 2.08 13.99
N TRP A 69 -0.22 0.79 14.04
CA TRP A 69 1.01 0.36 14.71
C TRP A 69 2.26 0.94 14.01
N ILE A 70 2.30 0.91 12.68
CA ILE A 70 3.39 1.54 11.91
C ILE A 70 3.48 3.03 12.25
N TYR A 71 2.34 3.73 12.32
CA TYR A 71 2.32 5.17 12.66
C TYR A 71 2.80 5.44 14.07
N TYR A 72 2.39 4.64 15.03
CA TYR A 72 2.86 4.74 16.41
C TYR A 72 4.40 4.61 16.50
N LEU A 73 4.95 3.57 15.86
CA LEU A 73 6.40 3.36 15.83
C LEU A 73 7.14 4.50 15.12
N CYS A 74 6.63 4.95 13.97
CA CYS A 74 7.22 6.07 13.24
C CYS A 74 7.11 7.39 13.99
N TYR A 75 6.04 7.61 14.73
CA TYR A 75 5.89 8.80 15.56
C TYR A 75 6.88 8.80 16.73
N ALA A 76 7.02 7.67 17.42
CA ALA A 76 7.99 7.50 18.51
C ALA A 76 9.43 7.75 18.05
N GLN A 77 9.76 7.39 16.81
CA GLN A 77 11.09 7.58 16.21
C GLN A 77 11.25 8.90 15.45
N ARG A 78 10.28 9.82 15.51
CA ARG A 78 10.25 11.10 14.77
C ARG A 78 10.39 10.95 13.25
N LEU A 79 9.98 9.81 12.70
CA LEU A 79 9.98 9.51 11.26
C LEU A 79 8.68 9.93 10.58
N PHE A 80 7.62 10.20 11.35
CA PHE A 80 6.33 10.59 10.79
C PHE A 80 6.43 11.94 10.05
N PRO A 81 5.92 12.05 8.82
CA PRO A 81 6.12 13.23 7.96
C PRO A 81 5.16 14.38 8.31
N THR A 82 5.17 14.86 9.55
CA THR A 82 4.26 15.93 10.02
C THR A 82 4.35 17.22 9.19
N ASN A 83 5.55 17.53 8.67
CA ASN A 83 5.84 18.78 7.93
C ASN A 83 5.68 18.61 6.40
N ASN A 84 5.04 17.55 5.93
CA ASN A 84 4.85 17.32 4.50
C ASN A 84 3.63 18.11 3.98
N LYS A 85 3.88 19.08 3.09
CA LYS A 85 2.86 19.94 2.50
C LYS A 85 1.79 19.16 1.71
N TYR A 86 2.15 18.04 1.09
CA TYR A 86 1.20 17.19 0.37
C TYR A 86 0.25 16.48 1.33
N LEU A 87 0.78 15.99 2.44
CA LEU A 87 -0.03 15.37 3.49
C LEU A 87 -1.01 16.38 4.10
N GLN A 88 -0.54 17.58 4.42
CA GLN A 88 -1.40 18.66 4.94
C GLN A 88 -2.52 19.02 3.96
N LYS A 89 -2.21 19.16 2.66
CA LYS A 89 -3.22 19.42 1.63
C LYS A 89 -4.22 18.27 1.52
N CYS A 90 -3.76 17.02 1.58
CA CYS A 90 -4.66 15.86 1.58
C CYS A 90 -5.66 15.91 2.74
N PHE A 91 -5.21 16.23 3.95
CA PHE A 91 -6.09 16.41 5.12
C PHE A 91 -7.17 17.47 4.86
N VAL A 92 -6.77 18.63 4.33
CA VAL A 92 -7.70 19.71 3.99
C VAL A 92 -8.75 19.25 2.98
N TRP A 93 -8.33 18.58 1.89
CA TRP A 93 -9.25 18.07 0.88
C TRP A 93 -10.20 17.00 1.42
N VAL A 94 -9.74 16.11 2.30
CA VAL A 94 -10.61 15.11 2.93
C VAL A 94 -11.65 15.78 3.84
N ILE A 95 -11.26 16.79 4.61
CA ILE A 95 -12.21 17.54 5.45
C ILE A 95 -13.28 18.21 4.58
N ILE A 96 -12.88 18.87 3.50
CA ILE A 96 -13.82 19.50 2.55
C ILE A 96 -14.75 18.43 1.97
N ALA A 97 -14.22 17.28 1.53
CA ALA A 97 -15.03 16.20 0.97
C ALA A 97 -16.04 15.63 1.99
N VAL A 98 -15.64 15.47 3.25
CA VAL A 98 -16.53 15.04 4.34
C VAL A 98 -17.66 16.04 4.55
N ILE A 99 -17.34 17.33 4.64
CA ILE A 99 -18.35 18.40 4.82
C ILE A 99 -19.33 18.42 3.63
N LEU A 100 -18.83 18.38 2.40
CA LEU A 100 -19.66 18.37 1.20
C LEU A 100 -20.54 17.11 1.12
N SER A 101 -20.04 15.96 1.56
CA SER A 101 -20.82 14.71 1.59
C SER A 101 -21.98 14.77 2.57
N PHE A 102 -21.83 15.47 3.70
CA PHE A 102 -22.92 15.71 4.63
C PHE A 102 -23.96 16.70 4.09
N ILE A 103 -23.50 17.80 3.45
CA ILE A 103 -24.38 18.89 3.03
C ILE A 103 -25.14 18.54 1.74
N ILE A 104 -24.46 18.00 0.73
CA ILE A 104 -25.00 17.84 -0.62
C ILE A 104 -25.65 16.47 -0.81
N ASN A 105 -25.02 15.41 -0.30
CA ASN A 105 -25.35 14.04 -0.72
C ASN A 105 -26.22 13.30 0.30
N ASN A 106 -26.52 13.86 1.45
CA ASN A 106 -27.23 13.17 2.55
C ASN A 106 -26.74 11.72 2.75
N ALA A 107 -25.46 11.47 2.46
CA ALA A 107 -24.88 10.15 2.52
C ALA A 107 -24.90 9.63 3.96
N HIS A 108 -25.11 8.33 4.12
CA HIS A 108 -25.13 7.72 5.44
C HIS A 108 -23.79 7.98 6.16
N PRO A 109 -23.79 8.41 7.44
CA PRO A 109 -22.58 8.78 8.17
C PRO A 109 -21.48 7.71 8.15
N PHE A 110 -21.88 6.43 8.18
CA PHE A 110 -20.95 5.29 8.07
C PHE A 110 -20.18 5.27 6.74
N THR A 111 -20.85 5.58 5.61
CA THR A 111 -20.21 5.63 4.29
C THR A 111 -19.20 6.76 4.22
N ILE A 112 -19.54 7.93 4.78
CA ILE A 112 -18.64 9.08 4.86
C ILE A 112 -17.41 8.76 5.70
N ALA A 113 -17.62 8.18 6.88
CA ALA A 113 -16.52 7.78 7.77
C ALA A 113 -15.60 6.74 7.13
N TYR A 114 -16.17 5.77 6.41
CA TYR A 114 -15.41 4.75 5.69
C TYR A 114 -14.55 5.35 4.57
N GLY A 115 -15.09 6.28 3.79
CA GLY A 115 -14.34 6.98 2.74
C GLY A 115 -13.23 7.88 3.32
N ALA A 116 -13.52 8.63 4.37
CA ALA A 116 -12.54 9.45 5.08
C ALA A 116 -11.41 8.59 5.67
N ARG A 117 -11.74 7.47 6.31
CA ARG A 117 -10.78 6.51 6.84
C ARG A 117 -9.80 6.03 5.76
N THR A 118 -10.28 5.65 4.59
CA THR A 118 -9.45 5.16 3.50
C THR A 118 -8.40 6.18 3.10
N ASN A 119 -8.78 7.45 2.97
CA ASN A 119 -7.86 8.51 2.58
C ASN A 119 -6.94 8.95 3.73
N LEU A 120 -7.45 9.10 4.95
CA LEU A 120 -6.68 9.60 6.08
C LEU A 120 -5.74 8.56 6.67
N LEU A 121 -6.14 7.28 6.65
CA LEU A 121 -5.36 6.21 7.28
C LEU A 121 -4.30 5.64 6.35
N HIS A 122 -4.64 5.35 5.09
CA HIS A 122 -3.71 4.65 4.20
C HIS A 122 -2.80 5.57 3.39
N PHE A 123 -3.24 6.79 3.08
CA PHE A 123 -2.45 7.71 2.27
C PHE A 123 -1.10 8.13 2.92
N PRO A 124 -1.03 8.47 4.21
CA PRO A 124 0.24 8.83 4.84
C PRO A 124 1.29 7.71 4.83
N LEU A 125 0.85 6.45 4.73
CA LEU A 125 1.75 5.29 4.70
C LEU A 125 2.75 5.36 3.54
N ILE A 126 2.35 5.95 2.39
CA ILE A 126 3.23 6.12 1.22
C ILE A 126 4.50 6.90 1.59
N PHE A 127 4.35 7.98 2.36
CA PHE A 127 5.49 8.82 2.78
C PHE A 127 6.38 8.12 3.80
N ILE A 128 5.80 7.26 4.64
CA ILE A 128 6.57 6.45 5.58
C ILE A 128 7.35 5.37 4.82
N MET A 129 6.69 4.67 3.89
CA MET A 129 7.36 3.68 3.04
C MET A 129 8.55 4.29 2.29
N ALA A 130 8.40 5.49 1.73
CA ALA A 130 9.48 6.21 1.05
C ALA A 130 10.67 6.57 1.96
N ARG A 131 10.47 6.66 3.28
CA ARG A 131 11.54 6.93 4.26
C ARG A 131 12.20 5.68 4.83
N VAL A 132 11.44 4.60 4.97
CA VAL A 132 11.85 3.39 5.66
C VAL A 132 12.41 2.34 4.71
N LEU A 133 11.84 2.23 3.50
CA LEU A 133 12.25 1.24 2.52
C LEU A 133 13.50 1.70 1.78
N SER A 134 14.48 0.82 1.71
CA SER A 134 15.65 0.98 0.83
C SER A 134 15.31 0.56 -0.61
N TRP A 135 16.18 0.93 -1.55
CA TRP A 135 16.04 0.48 -2.95
C TRP A 135 15.99 -1.06 -3.06
N HIS A 136 16.79 -1.75 -2.26
CA HIS A 136 16.77 -3.21 -2.22
C HIS A 136 15.42 -3.78 -1.75
N ASP A 137 14.78 -3.14 -0.78
CA ASP A 137 13.45 -3.54 -0.34
C ASP A 137 12.41 -3.38 -1.46
N VAL A 138 12.49 -2.28 -2.25
CA VAL A 138 11.61 -2.04 -3.40
C VAL A 138 11.79 -3.12 -4.47
N ILE A 139 13.04 -3.52 -4.76
CA ILE A 139 13.32 -4.63 -5.68
C ILE A 139 12.72 -5.94 -5.13
N ASN A 140 12.86 -6.21 -3.84
CA ASN A 140 12.28 -7.41 -3.23
C ASN A 140 10.75 -7.44 -3.31
N PHE A 141 10.08 -6.28 -3.16
CA PHE A 141 8.64 -6.18 -3.45
C PHE A 141 8.34 -6.51 -4.91
N GLY A 142 9.14 -6.01 -5.85
CA GLY A 142 9.01 -6.34 -7.27
C GLY A 142 9.12 -7.83 -7.54
N LYS A 143 10.14 -8.47 -6.97
CA LYS A 143 10.30 -9.94 -7.06
C LYS A 143 9.07 -10.68 -6.52
N ALA A 144 8.55 -10.26 -5.35
CA ALA A 144 7.34 -10.85 -4.79
C ALA A 144 6.13 -10.65 -5.71
N PHE A 145 5.94 -9.45 -6.31
CA PHE A 145 4.89 -9.23 -7.29
C PHE A 145 5.00 -10.18 -8.47
N LEU A 146 6.19 -10.38 -9.03
CA LEU A 146 6.41 -11.23 -10.20
C LEU A 146 6.21 -12.72 -9.87
N ILE A 147 6.71 -13.18 -8.73
CA ILE A 147 6.52 -14.58 -8.28
C ILE A 147 5.03 -14.85 -8.06
N LEU A 148 4.32 -13.94 -7.40
CA LEU A 148 2.89 -14.08 -7.13
C LEU A 148 2.02 -13.87 -8.39
N ALA A 149 2.56 -13.30 -9.47
CA ALA A 149 1.82 -13.15 -10.73
C ALA A 149 1.45 -14.50 -11.35
N LEU A 150 2.28 -15.52 -11.19
CA LEU A 150 2.00 -16.86 -11.73
C LEU A 150 0.73 -17.49 -11.11
N PRO A 151 0.66 -17.69 -9.78
CA PRO A 151 -0.55 -18.23 -9.16
C PRO A 151 -1.75 -17.28 -9.33
N MET A 152 -1.53 -15.96 -9.34
CA MET A 152 -2.61 -14.99 -9.58
C MET A 152 -3.22 -15.16 -10.98
N THR A 153 -2.38 -15.31 -12.00
CA THR A 153 -2.84 -15.54 -13.38
C THR A 153 -3.59 -16.85 -13.50
N TRP A 154 -3.13 -17.90 -12.82
CA TRP A 154 -3.84 -19.17 -12.78
C TRP A 154 -5.24 -19.01 -12.17
N VAL A 155 -5.37 -18.34 -11.03
CA VAL A 155 -6.67 -18.07 -10.38
C VAL A 155 -7.59 -17.28 -11.32
N VAL A 156 -7.08 -16.23 -11.97
CA VAL A 156 -7.85 -15.42 -12.92
C VAL A 156 -8.33 -16.26 -14.10
N ALA A 157 -7.49 -17.15 -14.64
CA ALA A 157 -7.86 -18.05 -15.72
C ALA A 157 -8.97 -19.04 -15.31
N GLN A 158 -8.88 -19.61 -14.10
CA GLN A 158 -9.92 -20.47 -13.55
C GLN A 158 -11.24 -19.70 -13.36
N GLN A 159 -11.20 -18.50 -12.80
CA GLN A 159 -12.38 -17.66 -12.64
C GLN A 159 -13.07 -17.33 -13.96
N PHE A 160 -12.30 -17.06 -15.01
CA PHE A 160 -12.84 -16.75 -16.33
C PHE A 160 -13.47 -17.96 -17.03
N GLN A 161 -12.95 -19.17 -16.79
CA GLN A 161 -13.45 -20.41 -17.39
C GLN A 161 -14.66 -20.96 -16.64
N ALA A 162 -14.72 -20.77 -15.33
CA ALA A 162 -15.79 -21.27 -14.47
C ALA A 162 -17.11 -20.51 -14.68
N ASP A 163 -18.20 -21.14 -14.28
CA ASP A 163 -19.50 -20.49 -14.29
C ASP A 163 -19.60 -19.39 -13.24
N ALA A 164 -20.49 -18.41 -13.48
CA ALA A 164 -20.67 -17.27 -12.59
C ALA A 164 -21.08 -17.69 -11.16
N GLN A 165 -21.76 -18.81 -11.02
CA GLN A 165 -22.24 -19.34 -9.74
C GLN A 165 -21.24 -20.23 -9.01
N ASP A 166 -20.10 -20.53 -9.62
CA ASP A 166 -19.08 -21.36 -8.99
C ASP A 166 -18.44 -20.69 -7.77
N ILE A 167 -17.99 -21.51 -6.81
CA ILE A 167 -17.36 -21.05 -5.56
C ILE A 167 -16.18 -20.12 -5.83
N ILE A 168 -15.41 -20.39 -6.91
CA ILE A 168 -14.25 -19.54 -7.26
C ILE A 168 -14.67 -18.13 -7.67
N ASN A 169 -15.92 -17.95 -8.14
CA ASN A 169 -16.51 -16.67 -8.56
C ASN A 169 -17.40 -16.02 -7.51
N THR A 170 -17.40 -16.55 -6.28
CA THR A 170 -18.17 -15.97 -5.17
C THR A 170 -17.70 -14.54 -4.87
N ALA A 171 -18.67 -13.65 -4.63
CA ALA A 171 -18.40 -12.28 -4.19
C ALA A 171 -17.93 -12.24 -2.74
N ALA A 172 -17.31 -11.13 -2.34
CA ALA A 172 -16.88 -10.95 -0.94
C ALA A 172 -18.10 -10.96 0.00
N GLY A 173 -18.06 -11.81 1.01
CA GLY A 173 -19.18 -12.06 1.94
C GLY A 173 -19.94 -13.36 1.65
N GLY A 174 -19.52 -14.13 0.64
CA GLY A 174 -20.08 -15.44 0.33
C GLY A 174 -21.48 -15.42 -0.29
N THR A 175 -22.00 -14.25 -0.64
CA THR A 175 -23.35 -14.08 -1.21
C THR A 175 -23.26 -13.47 -2.61
N GLY A 176 -23.87 -14.13 -3.59
CA GLY A 176 -23.93 -13.66 -4.98
C GLY A 176 -22.66 -13.93 -5.78
N SER A 177 -22.76 -13.70 -7.09
CA SER A 177 -21.66 -13.81 -8.04
C SER A 177 -20.90 -12.50 -8.22
N GLN A 178 -19.72 -12.57 -8.79
CA GLN A 178 -19.00 -11.40 -9.26
C GLN A 178 -19.72 -10.77 -10.47
N LEU A 179 -19.32 -9.53 -10.80
CA LEU A 179 -19.89 -8.82 -11.95
C LEU A 179 -19.70 -9.64 -13.23
N GLU A 180 -20.80 -10.00 -13.87
CA GLU A 180 -20.81 -10.67 -15.17
C GLU A 180 -20.60 -9.66 -16.30
N THR A 181 -20.07 -10.15 -17.42
CA THR A 181 -20.03 -9.40 -18.68
C THR A 181 -21.28 -9.75 -19.50
N SER A 182 -21.54 -8.98 -20.57
CA SER A 182 -22.65 -9.25 -21.50
C SER A 182 -22.59 -10.62 -22.18
N GLY A 183 -21.48 -11.35 -22.11
CA GLY A 183 -21.31 -12.69 -22.66
C GLY A 183 -21.45 -13.82 -21.63
N GLY A 184 -22.01 -13.56 -20.45
CA GLY A 184 -22.15 -14.56 -19.38
C GLY A 184 -20.83 -14.95 -18.70
N LYS A 185 -19.72 -14.30 -19.06
CA LYS A 185 -18.42 -14.52 -18.43
C LYS A 185 -18.21 -13.58 -17.27
N VAL A 186 -17.53 -14.06 -16.24
CA VAL A 186 -17.22 -13.27 -15.05
C VAL A 186 -16.03 -12.35 -15.30
N ARG A 187 -16.10 -11.15 -14.77
CA ARG A 187 -14.94 -10.26 -14.67
C ARG A 187 -14.05 -10.74 -13.54
N ALA A 188 -13.08 -11.57 -13.87
CA ALA A 188 -12.18 -12.17 -12.89
C ALA A 188 -11.44 -11.10 -12.08
N SER A 189 -11.49 -11.20 -10.76
CA SER A 189 -10.84 -10.27 -9.83
C SER A 189 -9.62 -10.90 -9.13
N GLY A 190 -9.29 -12.15 -9.45
CA GLY A 190 -8.23 -12.89 -8.78
C GLY A 190 -8.52 -13.02 -7.27
N THR A 191 -7.51 -12.80 -6.47
CA THR A 191 -7.64 -12.79 -5.00
C THR A 191 -8.24 -11.49 -4.46
N PHE A 192 -8.43 -10.46 -5.29
CA PHE A 192 -8.99 -9.17 -4.87
C PHE A 192 -10.51 -9.21 -4.76
N THR A 193 -11.06 -8.32 -3.96
CA THR A 193 -12.52 -8.15 -3.82
C THR A 193 -13.14 -7.57 -5.10
N PHE A 194 -12.42 -6.67 -5.79
CA PHE A 194 -12.89 -5.98 -6.99
C PHE A 194 -11.90 -6.16 -8.16
N VAL A 195 -12.44 -6.08 -9.37
CA VAL A 195 -11.65 -6.18 -10.61
C VAL A 195 -10.55 -5.11 -10.71
N SER A 196 -10.79 -3.91 -10.18
CA SER A 196 -9.76 -2.84 -10.14
C SER A 196 -8.48 -3.29 -9.42
N GLY A 197 -8.60 -4.12 -8.39
CA GLY A 197 -7.42 -4.63 -7.66
C GLY A 197 -6.49 -5.44 -8.55
N ILE A 198 -7.04 -6.37 -9.35
CA ILE A 198 -6.22 -7.20 -10.25
C ILE A 198 -5.63 -6.38 -11.40
N VAL A 199 -6.35 -5.38 -11.89
CA VAL A 199 -5.84 -4.47 -12.93
C VAL A 199 -4.61 -3.71 -12.41
N PHE A 200 -4.71 -3.09 -11.25
CA PHE A 200 -3.55 -2.41 -10.63
C PHE A 200 -2.41 -3.37 -10.34
N TYR A 201 -2.71 -4.58 -9.88
CA TYR A 201 -1.69 -5.59 -9.65
C TYR A 201 -0.85 -5.87 -10.90
N TYR A 202 -1.50 -6.12 -12.05
CA TYR A 202 -0.77 -6.34 -13.30
C TYR A 202 -0.07 -5.10 -13.83
N CYS A 203 -0.61 -3.91 -13.63
CA CYS A 203 0.10 -2.67 -13.95
C CYS A 203 1.45 -2.58 -13.20
N PHE A 204 1.46 -2.90 -11.90
CA PHE A 204 2.71 -2.95 -11.13
C PHE A 204 3.63 -4.08 -11.58
N ALA A 205 3.11 -5.27 -11.84
CA ALA A 205 3.91 -6.39 -12.35
C ALA A 205 4.61 -6.03 -13.66
N VAL A 206 3.88 -5.42 -14.60
CA VAL A 206 4.45 -4.96 -15.89
C VAL A 206 5.53 -3.88 -15.67
N ALA A 207 5.31 -2.94 -14.76
CA ALA A 207 6.32 -1.93 -14.43
C ALA A 207 7.62 -2.57 -13.93
N TYR A 208 7.54 -3.59 -13.08
CA TYR A 208 8.73 -4.33 -12.61
C TYR A 208 9.39 -5.18 -13.71
N ILE A 209 8.61 -5.75 -14.63
CA ILE A 209 9.15 -6.46 -15.80
C ILE A 209 9.95 -5.48 -16.67
N ILE A 210 9.37 -4.32 -17.00
CA ILE A 210 10.05 -3.28 -17.81
C ILE A 210 11.34 -2.83 -17.10
N TYR A 211 11.28 -2.59 -15.80
CA TYR A 211 12.45 -2.23 -15.00
C TYR A 211 13.55 -3.30 -15.10
N GLY A 212 13.20 -4.58 -14.93
CA GLY A 212 14.15 -5.69 -15.03
C GLY A 212 14.84 -5.75 -16.40
N PHE A 213 14.10 -5.52 -17.49
CA PHE A 213 14.68 -5.47 -18.85
C PHE A 213 15.62 -4.27 -19.04
N LEU A 214 15.27 -3.10 -18.51
CA LEU A 214 16.08 -1.90 -18.67
C LEU A 214 17.38 -1.95 -17.88
N VAL A 215 17.35 -2.49 -16.67
CA VAL A 215 18.51 -2.50 -15.76
C VAL A 215 19.35 -3.77 -15.92
N LYS A 216 18.89 -4.74 -16.72
CA LYS A 216 19.52 -6.06 -16.89
C LYS A 216 19.77 -6.78 -15.55
N GLU A 217 18.99 -6.46 -14.56
CA GLU A 217 19.01 -7.24 -13.31
C GLU A 217 18.35 -8.59 -13.55
N THR A 218 19.06 -9.64 -13.20
CA THR A 218 18.48 -10.99 -13.09
C THR A 218 17.59 -11.03 -11.86
N PHE A 219 16.29 -11.07 -12.10
CA PHE A 219 15.28 -11.31 -11.04
C PHE A 219 15.32 -12.75 -10.57
#